data_f1651fc3e3028623d9bdc516ab82f9e8
#
_entry.id   f1651fc3e3028623d9bdc516ab82f9e8
#
_cell.length_a   1.000
_cell.length_b   1.000
_cell.length_c   1.000
_cell.angle_alpha   90.00
_cell.angle_beta   90.00
_cell.angle_gamma   90.00
#
_symmetry.space_group_name_H-M   'P 1'
#
loop_
_entity.id
_entity.type
_entity.pdbx_description
1 polymer ?
#
loop_
_entity_poly.entity_id
_entity_poly.type
_entity_poly.pdbx_seq_one_letter_code
_entity_poly.pdbx_strand_id
1 'polypeptide(L)'
;MSSFPLSQKYIDFINTTNVSAEFLEGTTASGKTTVGAGVKFMRMVSQSPKKLHAIAAKTTGKAEETIIQQDNGILDLHRNAVYCGNGDKDYKLPHIKFEGKIIYILGYSSRDKWEMVLGAQFGCVYIDEINTADIEFIREMSTRNDYMLATLNPDDPSLPVY
;
A
#
# COMPACT_ATOMS: atom_id res chain seq x y z
N MET A 1 21.21 -0.87 0.20
CA MET A 1 20.01 -1.40 -0.47
C MET A 1 20.38 -2.67 -1.20
N SER A 2 19.64 -3.72 -0.97
CA SER A 2 19.88 -4.93 -1.75
C SER A 2 19.48 -4.68 -3.20
N SER A 3 20.26 -5.17 -4.12
CA SER A 3 19.96 -5.04 -5.54
C SER A 3 19.17 -6.25 -6.00
N PHE A 4 18.17 -6.03 -6.82
CA PHE A 4 17.43 -7.07 -7.50
C PHE A 4 17.20 -6.62 -8.95
N PRO A 5 17.19 -7.56 -9.91
CA PRO A 5 17.02 -7.17 -11.30
C PRO A 5 15.62 -6.64 -11.55
N LEU A 6 15.53 -5.50 -12.24
CA LEU A 6 14.26 -4.90 -12.66
C LEU A 6 14.12 -5.02 -14.16
N SER A 7 12.97 -5.53 -14.61
CA SER A 7 12.64 -5.52 -16.04
C SER A 7 12.37 -4.10 -16.51
N GLN A 8 12.46 -3.85 -17.81
CA GLN A 8 12.12 -2.55 -18.39
C GLN A 8 10.67 -2.18 -18.05
N LYS A 9 9.77 -3.15 -18.03
CA LYS A 9 8.38 -2.92 -17.65
C LYS A 9 8.23 -2.32 -16.26
N TYR A 10 8.99 -2.81 -15.28
CA TYR A 10 8.97 -2.28 -13.93
C TYR A 10 9.63 -0.89 -13.85
N ILE A 11 10.70 -0.68 -14.59
CA ILE A 11 11.35 0.63 -14.64
C ILE A 11 10.38 1.68 -15.19
N ASP A 12 9.67 1.36 -16.27
CA ASP A 12 8.68 2.26 -16.87
C ASP A 12 7.53 2.52 -15.89
N PHE A 13 7.06 1.48 -15.19
CA PHE A 13 6.02 1.61 -14.19
C PHE A 13 6.45 2.55 -13.05
N ILE A 14 7.66 2.38 -12.52
CA ILE A 14 8.16 3.22 -11.42
C ILE A 14 8.24 4.68 -11.86
N ASN A 15 8.63 4.95 -13.10
CA ASN A 15 8.84 6.30 -13.60
C ASN A 15 7.57 7.00 -14.07
N THR A 16 6.46 6.30 -14.20
CA THR A 16 5.18 6.89 -14.60
C THR A 16 4.48 7.45 -13.38
N THR A 17 4.41 8.77 -13.23
CA THR A 17 3.91 9.41 -12.01
C THR A 17 2.66 10.27 -12.21
N ASN A 18 2.12 10.35 -13.42
CA ASN A 18 0.97 11.19 -13.76
C ASN A 18 -0.33 10.39 -13.96
N VAL A 19 -0.51 9.34 -13.14
CA VAL A 19 -1.68 8.47 -13.19
C VAL A 19 -2.40 8.48 -11.85
N SER A 20 -3.70 8.17 -11.84
CA SER A 20 -4.51 8.16 -10.62
C SER A 20 -4.75 6.76 -10.05
N ALA A 21 -4.61 5.72 -10.86
CA ALA A 21 -4.76 4.34 -10.39
C ALA A 21 -3.95 3.40 -11.25
N GLU A 22 -3.35 2.41 -10.59
CA GLU A 22 -2.56 1.38 -11.25
C GLU A 22 -2.81 0.03 -10.58
N PHE A 23 -2.77 -1.04 -11.37
CA PHE A 23 -2.96 -2.39 -10.87
C PHE A 23 -1.80 -3.27 -11.33
N LEU A 24 -1.20 -3.99 -10.39
CA LEU A 24 -0.16 -4.97 -10.67
C LEU A 24 -0.75 -6.37 -10.55
N GLU A 25 -0.75 -7.09 -11.66
CA GLU A 25 -1.26 -8.45 -11.72
C GLU A 25 -0.11 -9.43 -11.89
N GLY A 26 -0.21 -10.60 -11.26
CA GLY A 26 0.80 -11.63 -11.36
C GLY A 26 0.84 -12.53 -10.14
N THR A 27 1.73 -13.51 -10.17
CA THR A 27 1.91 -14.44 -9.06
C THR A 27 2.66 -13.75 -7.91
N THR A 28 2.57 -14.32 -6.71
CA THR A 28 3.26 -13.82 -5.53
C THR A 28 4.78 -13.78 -5.69
N ALA A 29 5.34 -14.63 -6.53
CA ALA A 29 6.78 -14.71 -6.77
C ALA A 29 7.30 -13.66 -7.75
N SER A 30 6.44 -12.79 -8.29
CA SER A 30 6.82 -11.85 -9.35
C SER A 30 7.51 -10.57 -8.85
N GLY A 31 7.65 -10.38 -7.54
CA GLY A 31 8.25 -9.18 -6.96
C GLY A 31 7.34 -7.97 -6.96
N LYS A 32 6.05 -8.14 -7.24
CA LYS A 32 5.11 -7.02 -7.33
C LYS A 32 4.93 -6.25 -6.02
N THR A 33 5.05 -6.91 -4.87
CA THR A 33 4.97 -6.22 -3.58
C THR A 33 6.18 -5.32 -3.36
N THR A 34 7.39 -5.81 -3.66
CA THR A 34 8.61 -5.01 -3.53
C THR A 34 8.57 -3.79 -4.45
N VAL A 35 8.25 -3.99 -5.72
CA VAL A 35 8.19 -2.89 -6.70
C VAL A 35 6.99 -1.99 -6.43
N GLY A 36 5.83 -2.56 -6.13
CA GLY A 36 4.61 -1.80 -5.89
C GLY A 36 4.67 -1.01 -4.59
N ALA A 37 4.70 -1.71 -3.47
CA ALA A 37 4.66 -1.05 -2.16
C ALA A 37 6.01 -0.45 -1.78
N GLY A 38 7.10 -1.18 -2.01
CA GLY A 38 8.42 -0.76 -1.55
C GLY A 38 9.01 0.39 -2.37
N VAL A 39 8.73 0.48 -3.65
CA VAL A 39 9.34 1.48 -4.53
C VAL A 39 8.32 2.48 -5.05
N LYS A 40 7.35 2.03 -5.86
CA LYS A 40 6.43 2.95 -6.55
C LYS A 40 5.54 3.71 -5.58
N PHE A 41 4.89 3.01 -4.66
CA PHE A 41 4.00 3.64 -3.69
C PHE A 41 4.74 4.67 -2.85
N MET A 42 5.92 4.31 -2.32
CA MET A 42 6.71 5.22 -1.49
C MET A 42 7.17 6.45 -2.28
N ARG A 43 7.48 6.29 -3.56
CA ARG A 43 7.80 7.41 -4.43
C ARG A 43 6.60 8.36 -4.60
N MET A 44 5.41 7.79 -4.82
CA MET A 44 4.19 8.61 -4.95
C MET A 44 3.84 9.32 -3.63
N VAL A 45 4.04 8.67 -2.49
CA VAL A 45 3.88 9.30 -1.18
C VAL A 45 4.84 10.46 -1.03
N SER A 46 6.10 10.26 -1.38
CA SER A 46 7.13 11.31 -1.29
C SER A 46 6.75 12.54 -2.11
N GLN A 47 6.15 12.34 -3.27
CA GLN A 47 5.76 13.44 -4.18
C GLN A 47 4.40 14.07 -3.84
N SER A 48 3.60 13.43 -3.01
CA SER A 48 2.27 13.90 -2.69
C SER A 48 2.29 15.13 -1.77
N PRO A 49 1.44 16.13 -2.01
CA PRO A 49 1.30 17.25 -1.09
C PRO A 49 0.49 16.92 0.15
N LYS A 50 -0.20 15.79 0.18
CA LYS A 50 -1.02 15.40 1.33
C LYS A 50 -0.21 14.70 2.39
N LYS A 51 -0.66 14.82 3.64
CA LYS A 51 0.01 14.21 4.79
C LYS A 51 -0.40 12.76 5.01
N LEU A 52 -1.67 12.41 4.77
CA LEU A 52 -2.22 11.10 5.10
C LEU A 52 -2.22 10.17 3.90
N HIS A 53 -1.76 8.96 4.12
CA HIS A 53 -1.69 7.87 3.13
C HIS A 53 -2.09 6.57 3.81
N ALA A 54 -2.31 5.51 3.05
CA ALA A 54 -2.69 4.22 3.63
C ALA A 54 -2.12 3.04 2.85
N ILE A 55 -1.77 2.00 3.58
CA ILE A 55 -1.46 0.67 3.05
C ILE A 55 -2.48 -0.28 3.66
N ALA A 56 -3.15 -1.05 2.82
CA ALA A 56 -4.12 -2.04 3.26
C ALA A 56 -3.72 -3.44 2.80
N ALA A 57 -3.81 -4.38 3.71
CA ALA A 57 -3.66 -5.80 3.43
C ALA A 57 -4.80 -6.53 4.15
N LYS A 58 -4.90 -7.83 4.00
CA LYS A 58 -5.96 -8.60 4.63
C LYS A 58 -6.01 -8.36 6.15
N THR A 59 -4.84 -8.36 6.79
CA THR A 59 -4.69 -8.03 8.21
C THR A 59 -3.48 -7.12 8.39
N THR A 60 -3.43 -6.41 9.51
CA THR A 60 -2.25 -5.61 9.87
C THR A 60 -1.00 -6.48 9.97
N GLY A 61 -1.14 -7.68 10.59
CA GLY A 61 -0.02 -8.62 10.68
C GLY A 61 0.51 -9.08 9.34
N LYS A 62 -0.38 -9.29 8.36
CA LYS A 62 0.02 -9.64 7.00
C LYS A 62 0.82 -8.50 6.36
N ALA A 63 0.38 -7.26 6.53
CA ALA A 63 1.11 -6.10 6.02
C ALA A 63 2.50 -5.99 6.67
N GLU A 64 2.59 -6.19 7.97
CA GLU A 64 3.89 -6.17 8.66
C GLU A 64 4.84 -7.21 8.08
N GLU A 65 4.36 -8.43 7.92
CA GLU A 65 5.17 -9.56 7.48
C GLU A 65 5.60 -9.44 6.03
N THR A 66 4.72 -9.02 5.13
CA THR A 66 4.98 -9.12 3.69
C THR A 66 5.32 -7.79 3.02
N ILE A 67 5.04 -6.66 3.65
CA ILE A 67 5.23 -5.34 3.03
C ILE A 67 6.24 -4.52 3.80
N ILE A 68 6.14 -4.50 5.13
CA ILE A 68 6.89 -3.55 5.96
C ILE A 68 8.24 -4.11 6.38
N GLN A 69 8.25 -5.30 6.99
CA GLN A 69 9.41 -5.84 7.70
C GLN A 69 10.19 -6.91 6.94
N GLN A 70 9.69 -7.40 5.82
CA GLN A 70 10.40 -8.43 5.06
C GLN A 70 11.66 -7.87 4.37
N ASP A 71 12.51 -8.77 3.88
CA ASP A 71 13.65 -8.40 3.04
C ASP A 71 13.14 -7.68 1.79
N ASN A 72 13.75 -6.56 1.45
CA ASN A 72 13.30 -5.65 0.39
C ASN A 72 11.89 -5.07 0.63
N GLY A 73 11.43 -5.08 1.87
CA GLY A 73 10.23 -4.39 2.29
C GLY A 73 10.49 -2.90 2.52
N ILE A 74 9.46 -2.19 2.99
CA ILE A 74 9.55 -0.73 3.15
C ILE A 74 10.68 -0.31 4.08
N LEU A 75 10.81 -0.94 5.24
CA LEU A 75 11.84 -0.54 6.21
C LEU A 75 13.25 -0.87 5.73
N ASP A 76 13.40 -1.91 4.92
CA ASP A 76 14.69 -2.28 4.35
C ASP A 76 15.13 -1.31 3.26
N LEU A 77 14.18 -0.86 2.43
CA LEU A 77 14.48 0.04 1.31
C LEU A 77 14.53 1.52 1.70
N HIS A 78 13.86 1.91 2.78
CA HIS A 78 13.74 3.31 3.19
C HIS A 78 14.16 3.47 4.65
N ARG A 79 15.40 3.87 4.86
CA ARG A 79 15.98 4.02 6.21
C ARG A 79 15.32 5.14 7.02
N ASN A 80 14.73 6.11 6.37
CA ASN A 80 14.04 7.22 7.00
C ASN A 80 12.58 6.92 7.33
N ALA A 81 12.10 5.71 7.04
CA ALA A 81 10.76 5.28 7.43
C ALA A 81 10.79 4.67 8.83
N VAL A 82 9.85 5.05 9.67
CA VAL A 82 9.73 4.55 11.05
C VAL A 82 8.35 3.94 11.22
N TYR A 83 8.30 2.68 11.66
CA TYR A 83 7.04 1.98 11.86
C TYR A 83 6.61 2.04 13.33
N CYS A 84 5.40 2.53 13.56
CA CYS A 84 4.75 2.60 14.86
C CYS A 84 3.60 1.58 14.89
N GLY A 85 3.92 0.34 15.21
CA GLY A 85 3.00 -0.80 15.09
C GLY A 85 1.82 -0.77 16.06
N ASN A 86 1.94 -0.05 17.17
CA ASN A 86 0.88 0.10 18.18
C ASN A 86 0.27 1.50 18.17
N GLY A 87 0.54 2.27 17.12
CA GLY A 87 0.15 3.66 17.09
C GLY A 87 1.02 4.52 18.01
N ASP A 88 0.67 5.77 18.17
CA ASP A 88 1.32 6.66 19.10
C ASP A 88 0.32 7.67 19.67
N LYS A 89 0.83 8.70 20.35
CA LYS A 89 0.02 9.74 20.98
C LYS A 89 -0.88 10.47 19.99
N ASP A 90 -0.38 10.76 18.81
CA ASP A 90 -1.08 11.57 17.81
C ASP A 90 -1.90 10.72 16.83
N TYR A 91 -1.43 9.51 16.52
CA TYR A 91 -2.04 8.61 15.55
C TYR A 91 -2.22 7.22 16.17
N LYS A 92 -3.44 6.90 16.53
CA LYS A 92 -3.74 5.70 17.34
C LYS A 92 -3.61 4.38 16.59
N LEU A 93 -3.82 4.39 15.28
CA LEU A 93 -3.70 3.18 14.46
C LEU A 93 -2.23 2.92 14.11
N PRO A 94 -1.88 1.66 13.79
CA PRO A 94 -0.55 1.37 13.26
C PRO A 94 -0.25 2.24 12.05
N HIS A 95 0.96 2.78 11.98
CA HIS A 95 1.33 3.68 10.88
C HIS A 95 2.84 3.74 10.69
N ILE A 96 3.23 4.19 9.50
CA ILE A 96 4.62 4.52 9.17
C ILE A 96 4.75 6.04 9.11
N LYS A 97 5.80 6.56 9.72
CA LYS A 97 6.21 7.96 9.55
C LYS A 97 7.30 8.03 8.49
N PHE A 98 7.08 8.84 7.47
CA PHE A 98 7.99 8.94 6.33
C PHE A 98 7.92 10.35 5.73
N GLU A 99 9.03 11.07 5.75
CA GLU A 99 9.16 12.42 5.15
C GLU A 99 8.05 13.38 5.60
N GLY A 100 7.74 13.38 6.90
CA GLY A 100 6.70 14.25 7.45
C GLY A 100 5.28 13.78 7.19
N LYS A 101 5.12 12.60 6.59
CA LYS A 101 3.82 12.03 6.23
C LYS A 101 3.49 10.82 7.09
N ILE A 102 2.21 10.49 7.14
CA ILE A 102 1.68 9.37 7.91
C ILE A 102 1.05 8.37 6.93
N ILE A 103 1.48 7.13 7.00
CA ILE A 103 0.93 6.04 6.21
C ILE A 103 0.25 5.07 7.16
N TYR A 104 -1.08 5.07 7.22
CA TYR A 104 -1.82 4.12 8.04
C TYR A 104 -1.69 2.71 7.51
N ILE A 105 -1.63 1.74 8.42
CA ILE A 105 -1.61 0.32 8.08
C ILE A 105 -2.97 -0.26 8.46
N LEU A 106 -3.74 -0.66 7.47
CA LEU A 106 -5.12 -1.12 7.63
C LEU A 106 -5.26 -2.59 7.27
N GLY A 107 -6.03 -3.32 8.09
CA GLY A 107 -6.45 -4.67 7.75
C GLY A 107 -7.87 -4.63 7.21
N TYR A 108 -8.08 -4.93 5.93
CA TYR A 108 -9.43 -4.83 5.37
C TYR A 108 -10.38 -5.94 5.81
N SER A 109 -9.88 -6.98 6.48
CA SER A 109 -10.73 -7.97 7.12
C SER A 109 -11.30 -7.47 8.46
N SER A 110 -10.83 -6.33 8.97
CA SER A 110 -11.26 -5.76 10.25
C SER A 110 -11.99 -4.45 9.98
N ARG A 111 -13.32 -4.54 9.83
CA ARG A 111 -14.16 -3.38 9.50
C ARG A 111 -14.05 -2.27 10.52
N ASP A 112 -14.02 -2.59 11.80
CA ASP A 112 -13.91 -1.60 12.87
C ASP A 112 -12.67 -0.72 12.71
N LYS A 113 -11.58 -1.31 12.25
CA LYS A 113 -10.31 -0.61 12.11
C LYS A 113 -10.33 0.33 10.91
N TRP A 114 -10.74 -0.15 9.73
CA TRP A 114 -10.71 0.73 8.57
C TRP A 114 -11.85 1.76 8.59
N GLU A 115 -12.95 1.49 9.28
CA GLU A 115 -14.00 2.48 9.46
C GLU A 115 -13.53 3.70 10.26
N MET A 116 -12.54 3.52 11.13
CA MET A 116 -11.99 4.63 11.93
C MET A 116 -11.36 5.72 11.07
N VAL A 117 -10.96 5.41 9.84
CA VAL A 117 -10.34 6.38 8.94
C VAL A 117 -11.26 6.81 7.79
N LEU A 118 -12.53 6.39 7.80
CA LEU A 118 -13.51 6.88 6.84
C LEU A 118 -13.71 8.38 7.04
N GLY A 119 -13.81 9.13 5.96
CA GLY A 119 -13.86 10.58 6.00
C GLY A 119 -12.51 11.24 5.77
N ALA A 120 -11.40 10.51 5.95
CA ALA A 120 -10.09 11.02 5.61
C ALA A 120 -9.93 11.07 4.09
N GLN A 121 -9.22 12.08 3.60
CA GLN A 121 -8.81 12.14 2.20
C GLN A 121 -7.34 11.78 2.13
N PHE A 122 -7.05 10.66 1.48
CA PHE A 122 -5.69 10.16 1.35
C PHE A 122 -5.02 10.71 0.11
N GLY A 123 -3.70 10.88 0.18
CA GLY A 123 -2.91 11.13 -1.02
C GLY A 123 -2.76 9.85 -1.83
N CYS A 124 -2.08 8.89 -1.25
CA CYS A 124 -1.80 7.59 -1.89
C CYS A 124 -2.35 6.45 -1.06
N VAL A 125 -2.93 5.46 -1.73
CA VAL A 125 -3.44 4.24 -1.09
C VAL A 125 -2.86 3.03 -1.83
N TYR A 126 -2.31 2.08 -1.08
CA TYR A 126 -1.86 0.79 -1.59
C TYR A 126 -2.77 -0.31 -1.04
N ILE A 127 -3.29 -1.16 -1.90
CA ILE A 127 -4.15 -2.28 -1.49
C ILE A 127 -3.55 -3.57 -1.99
N ASP A 128 -3.10 -4.41 -1.05
CA ASP A 128 -2.49 -5.70 -1.35
C ASP A 128 -3.57 -6.75 -1.58
N GLU A 129 -3.44 -7.52 -2.66
CA GLU A 129 -4.38 -8.57 -3.03
C GLU A 129 -5.84 -8.07 -3.01
N ILE A 130 -6.11 -7.00 -3.75
CA ILE A 130 -7.43 -6.33 -3.76
C ILE A 130 -8.57 -7.28 -4.12
N ASN A 131 -8.28 -8.34 -4.87
CA ASN A 131 -9.27 -9.36 -5.23
C ASN A 131 -9.82 -10.13 -4.03
N THR A 132 -9.16 -10.08 -2.88
CA THR A 132 -9.62 -10.72 -1.64
C THR A 132 -10.32 -9.74 -0.69
N ALA A 133 -10.35 -8.45 -1.02
CA ALA A 133 -10.91 -7.43 -0.15
C ALA A 133 -12.44 -7.35 -0.28
N ASP A 134 -13.08 -6.90 0.78
CA ASP A 134 -14.52 -6.64 0.80
C ASP A 134 -14.86 -5.54 -0.21
N ILE A 135 -15.97 -5.73 -0.95
CA ILE A 135 -16.38 -4.76 -1.97
C ILE A 135 -16.69 -3.38 -1.37
N GLU A 136 -17.21 -3.33 -0.14
CA GLU A 136 -17.46 -2.06 0.53
C GLU A 136 -16.16 -1.32 0.83
N PHE A 137 -15.13 -2.05 1.28
CA PHE A 137 -13.82 -1.47 1.52
C PHE A 137 -13.25 -0.89 0.22
N ILE A 138 -13.30 -1.67 -0.87
CA ILE A 138 -12.80 -1.22 -2.17
C ILE A 138 -13.53 0.05 -2.61
N ARG A 139 -14.85 0.06 -2.49
CA ARG A 139 -15.68 1.20 -2.87
C ARG A 139 -15.31 2.46 -2.09
N GLU A 140 -15.18 2.33 -0.77
CA GLU A 140 -14.85 3.47 0.09
C GLU A 140 -13.45 4.00 -0.20
N MET A 141 -12.47 3.13 -0.31
CA MET A 141 -11.08 3.56 -0.51
C MET A 141 -10.85 4.12 -1.91
N SER A 142 -11.55 3.62 -2.93
CA SER A 142 -11.35 4.08 -4.30
C SER A 142 -11.84 5.51 -4.56
N THR A 143 -12.69 6.04 -3.67
CA THR A 143 -13.21 7.41 -3.80
C THR A 143 -12.47 8.42 -2.92
N ARG A 144 -11.50 7.99 -2.11
CA ARG A 144 -10.89 8.82 -1.07
C ARG A 144 -9.39 9.02 -1.25
N ASN A 145 -8.92 9.01 -2.49
CA ASN A 145 -7.48 9.12 -2.75
C ASN A 145 -7.21 9.89 -4.05
N ASP A 146 -5.97 10.37 -4.17
CA ASP A 146 -5.46 10.97 -5.40
C ASP A 146 -4.79 9.90 -6.27
N TYR A 147 -4.21 8.87 -5.65
CA TYR A 147 -3.52 7.78 -6.33
C TYR A 147 -3.76 6.48 -5.60
N MET A 148 -4.18 5.46 -6.32
CA MET A 148 -4.36 4.11 -5.76
C MET A 148 -3.53 3.11 -6.55
N LEU A 149 -2.76 2.30 -5.82
CA LEU A 149 -2.00 1.20 -6.38
C LEU A 149 -2.49 -0.09 -5.71
N ALA A 150 -2.88 -1.05 -6.51
CA ALA A 150 -3.37 -2.32 -5.99
C ALA A 150 -2.67 -3.49 -6.66
N THR A 151 -2.48 -4.58 -5.92
CA THR A 151 -2.01 -5.83 -6.49
C THR A 151 -3.17 -6.81 -6.62
N LEU A 152 -3.09 -7.61 -7.67
CA LEU A 152 -4.08 -8.64 -7.99
C LEU A 152 -3.39 -9.98 -8.11
N ASN A 153 -4.04 -11.02 -7.59
CA ASN A 153 -3.65 -12.39 -7.86
C ASN A 153 -4.76 -13.02 -8.70
N PRO A 154 -4.50 -13.43 -9.94
CA PRO A 154 -5.56 -13.84 -10.87
C PRO A 154 -6.12 -15.26 -10.64
N ASP A 155 -5.99 -15.80 -9.44
CA ASP A 155 -6.37 -17.19 -9.14
C ASP A 155 -7.88 -17.44 -9.20
N ASP A 156 -8.71 -16.43 -8.97
CA ASP A 156 -10.16 -16.63 -8.90
C ASP A 156 -10.91 -15.47 -9.56
N PRO A 157 -11.34 -15.63 -10.84
CA PRO A 157 -12.06 -14.57 -11.53
C PRO A 157 -13.48 -14.30 -11.00
N SER A 158 -14.00 -15.11 -10.09
CA SER A 158 -15.32 -14.87 -9.49
C SER A 158 -15.27 -13.85 -8.34
N LEU A 159 -14.09 -13.39 -7.93
CA LEU A 159 -13.94 -12.42 -6.86
C LEU A 159 -14.44 -11.03 -7.28
N PRO A 160 -14.86 -10.18 -6.31
CA PRO A 160 -15.57 -8.93 -6.63
C PRO A 160 -14.84 -7.96 -7.55
N VAL A 161 -13.52 -8.05 -7.64
CA VAL A 161 -12.72 -7.12 -8.45
C VAL A 161 -12.69 -7.47 -9.92
N TYR A 162 -13.09 -8.67 -10.29
CA TYR A 162 -13.14 -9.14 -11.68
C TYR A 162 -14.51 -8.85 -12.36
#